data_ab18baf368b6746b6bf992205ac46a61
#
_entry.id   ab18baf368b6746b6bf992205ac46a61
#
_cell.length_a   1.000
_cell.length_b   1.000
_cell.length_c   1.000
_cell.angle_alpha   90.00
_cell.angle_beta   90.00
_cell.angle_gamma   90.00
#
_symmetry.space_group_name_H-M   'P 1'
#
loop_
_entity.id
_entity.type
_entity.pdbx_description
1 polymer ?
#
loop_
_entity_poly.entity_id
_entity_poly.type
_entity_poly.pdbx_seq_one_letter_code
_entity_poly.pdbx_strand_id
1 'polypeptide(L)'
;MYFDQSGKVNTVPTMTEAARRGQELGLDEIVLATTGGDTAYAALENCPGFRITAVTYHCGFKEPFQSVMSETVRRDLTDKGVQVVMATHALSGVERSVAKKQGGVCPVLLMADTVKIFGQGAKVAVRVVAPVAVTFPLQF
;
A
#
# COMPACT_ATOMS: atom_id res chain seq x y z
N MET A 1 11.25 3.66 -15.62
CA MET A 1 12.10 4.54 -14.76
C MET A 1 12.89 3.67 -13.80
N TYR A 2 14.17 3.92 -13.63
CA TYR A 2 15.04 3.26 -12.64
C TYR A 2 15.69 4.33 -11.79
N PHE A 3 15.94 4.01 -10.50
CA PHE A 3 16.59 4.92 -9.56
C PHE A 3 17.92 4.33 -9.10
N ASP A 4 18.95 5.16 -9.04
CA ASP A 4 20.30 4.74 -8.60
C ASP A 4 20.35 4.43 -7.11
N GLN A 5 19.47 5.06 -6.32
CA GLN A 5 19.38 4.89 -4.88
C GLN A 5 17.95 4.54 -4.46
N SER A 6 17.81 3.71 -3.45
CA SER A 6 16.51 3.42 -2.82
C SER A 6 16.17 4.47 -1.74
N GLY A 7 14.89 4.62 -1.43
CA GLY A 7 14.43 5.40 -0.28
C GLY A 7 13.51 6.57 -0.60
N LYS A 8 13.28 7.42 0.40
CA LYS A 8 12.29 8.51 0.36
C LYS A 8 12.54 9.54 -0.75
N VAL A 9 13.78 9.69 -1.20
CA VAL A 9 14.14 10.60 -2.30
C VAL A 9 13.38 10.28 -3.59
N ASN A 10 12.98 9.04 -3.77
CA ASN A 10 12.24 8.58 -4.95
C ASN A 10 10.73 8.76 -4.85
N THR A 11 10.19 9.19 -3.70
CA THR A 11 8.74 9.26 -3.49
C THR A 11 8.08 10.23 -4.49
N VAL A 12 8.56 11.47 -4.55
CA VAL A 12 8.01 12.49 -5.45
C VAL A 12 8.17 12.10 -6.92
N PRO A 13 9.37 11.72 -7.41
CA PRO A 13 9.50 11.27 -8.79
C PRO A 13 8.60 10.08 -9.14
N THR A 14 8.41 9.13 -8.21
CA THR A 14 7.51 7.99 -8.41
C THR A 14 6.05 8.43 -8.53
N MET A 15 5.58 9.36 -7.67
CA MET A 15 4.22 9.87 -7.73
C MET A 15 3.97 10.64 -9.03
N THR A 16 4.91 11.49 -9.43
CA THR A 16 4.82 12.24 -10.69
C THR A 16 4.70 11.30 -11.90
N GLU A 17 5.54 10.27 -11.94
CA GLU A 17 5.49 9.29 -13.04
C GLU A 17 4.22 8.44 -13.00
N ALA A 18 3.74 8.06 -11.81
CA ALA A 18 2.48 7.34 -11.66
C ALA A 18 1.30 8.18 -12.14
N ALA A 19 1.24 9.47 -11.78
CA ALA A 19 0.22 10.40 -12.25
C ALA A 19 0.26 10.58 -13.77
N ARG A 20 1.45 10.82 -14.34
CA ARG A 20 1.63 10.93 -15.79
C ARG A 20 1.12 9.68 -16.51
N ARG A 21 1.52 8.51 -16.03
CA ARG A 21 1.12 7.24 -16.64
C ARG A 21 -0.37 6.95 -16.46
N GLY A 22 -0.93 7.29 -15.30
CA GLY A 22 -2.36 7.17 -15.03
C GLY A 22 -3.20 8.01 -16.01
N GLN A 23 -2.79 9.26 -16.23
CA GLN A 23 -3.45 10.16 -17.20
C GLN A 23 -3.37 9.59 -18.63
N GLU A 24 -2.23 9.09 -19.06
CA GLU A 24 -2.08 8.46 -20.39
C GLU A 24 -3.00 7.25 -20.59
N LEU A 25 -3.28 6.52 -19.51
CA LEU A 25 -4.15 5.35 -19.53
C LEU A 25 -5.63 5.67 -19.26
N GLY A 26 -5.97 6.94 -19.02
CA GLY A 26 -7.33 7.35 -18.68
C GLY A 26 -7.79 6.86 -17.30
N LEU A 27 -6.85 6.62 -16.39
CA LEU A 27 -7.16 6.20 -15.01
C LEU A 27 -7.40 7.43 -14.13
N ASP A 28 -8.29 7.32 -13.18
CA ASP A 28 -8.69 8.39 -12.26
C ASP A 28 -8.45 8.03 -10.78
N GLU A 29 -7.85 6.87 -10.51
CA GLU A 29 -7.59 6.38 -9.16
C GLU A 29 -6.15 5.88 -8.99
N ILE A 30 -5.58 6.19 -7.82
CA ILE A 30 -4.27 5.70 -7.39
C ILE A 30 -4.43 4.95 -6.08
N VAL A 31 -4.00 3.69 -6.06
CA VAL A 31 -3.86 2.89 -4.84
C VAL A 31 -2.41 2.88 -4.40
N LEU A 32 -2.16 3.22 -3.16
CA LEU A 32 -0.80 3.28 -2.61
C LEU A 32 -0.67 2.65 -1.22
N ALA A 33 0.53 2.21 -0.89
CA ALA A 33 0.89 1.77 0.45
C ALA A 33 1.45 2.94 1.26
N THR A 34 1.01 3.07 2.49
CA THR A 34 1.59 4.02 3.44
C THR A 34 1.63 3.41 4.84
N THR A 35 2.63 3.73 5.62
CA THR A 35 2.72 3.28 7.02
C THR A 35 2.08 4.29 7.95
N GLY A 36 2.60 5.51 7.96
CA GLY A 36 2.18 6.58 8.86
C GLY A 36 1.44 7.73 8.18
N GLY A 37 1.29 7.70 6.83
CA GLY A 37 0.64 8.75 6.06
C GLY A 37 1.55 9.48 5.06
N ASP A 38 2.88 9.47 5.25
CA ASP A 38 3.83 10.26 4.44
C ASP A 38 3.61 10.11 2.93
N THR A 39 3.44 8.87 2.45
CA THR A 39 3.24 8.59 1.03
C THR A 39 1.88 9.10 0.53
N ALA A 40 0.86 9.06 1.39
CA ALA A 40 -0.47 9.59 1.04
C ALA A 40 -0.46 11.11 0.93
N TYR A 41 0.26 11.82 1.81
CA TYR A 41 0.44 13.26 1.68
C TYR A 41 1.22 13.62 0.40
N ALA A 42 2.30 12.89 0.11
CA ALA A 42 3.04 13.10 -1.13
C ALA A 42 2.17 12.88 -2.38
N ALA A 43 1.25 11.91 -2.34
CA ALA A 43 0.32 11.68 -3.45
C ALA A 43 -0.69 12.83 -3.60
N LEU A 44 -1.24 13.36 -2.50
CA LEU A 44 -2.13 14.54 -2.53
C LEU A 44 -1.47 15.74 -3.23
N GLU A 45 -0.18 15.94 -2.99
CA GLU A 45 0.57 17.06 -3.57
C GLU A 45 0.97 16.83 -5.03
N ASN A 46 1.27 15.59 -5.41
CA ASN A 46 1.91 15.27 -6.68
C ASN A 46 1.02 14.53 -7.68
N CYS A 47 -0.22 14.16 -7.29
CA CYS A 47 -1.16 13.46 -8.15
C CYS A 47 -2.51 14.21 -8.23
N PRO A 48 -2.54 15.46 -8.73
CA PRO A 48 -3.77 16.23 -8.79
C PRO A 48 -4.78 15.57 -9.72
N GLY A 49 -6.05 15.58 -9.32
CA GLY A 49 -7.16 15.02 -10.10
C GLY A 49 -7.38 13.52 -9.94
N PHE A 50 -6.54 12.81 -9.19
CA PHE A 50 -6.76 11.41 -8.87
C PHE A 50 -7.48 11.22 -7.54
N ARG A 51 -8.37 10.23 -7.50
CA ARG A 51 -8.85 9.66 -6.24
C ARG A 51 -7.75 8.82 -5.61
N ILE A 52 -7.46 9.05 -4.34
CA ILE A 52 -6.35 8.38 -3.65
C ILE A 52 -6.90 7.41 -2.62
N THR A 53 -6.53 6.13 -2.79
CA THR A 53 -6.78 5.07 -1.81
C THR A 53 -5.47 4.67 -1.16
N ALA A 54 -5.34 4.96 0.13
CA ALA A 54 -4.14 4.71 0.92
C ALA A 54 -4.33 3.48 1.83
N VAL A 55 -3.52 2.45 1.61
CA VAL A 55 -3.57 1.21 2.40
C VAL A 55 -2.49 1.22 3.46
N THR A 56 -2.88 1.09 4.72
CA THR A 56 -1.98 0.98 5.87
C THR A 56 -2.12 -0.36 6.59
N TYR A 57 -1.29 -0.59 7.60
CA TYR A 57 -1.31 -1.82 8.38
C TYR A 57 -2.57 -1.92 9.24
N HIS A 58 -3.02 -3.17 9.46
CA HIS A 58 -4.07 -3.47 10.43
C HIS A 58 -3.64 -3.12 11.87
N CYS A 59 -4.61 -2.91 12.75
CA CYS A 59 -4.38 -2.76 14.18
C CYS A 59 -3.68 -4.02 14.74
N GLY A 60 -2.72 -3.82 15.63
CA GLY A 60 -1.95 -4.93 16.22
C GLY A 60 -0.76 -5.42 15.37
N PHE A 61 -0.39 -4.71 14.31
CA PHE A 61 0.73 -5.12 13.44
C PHE A 61 2.09 -5.06 14.14
N LYS A 62 2.37 -4.00 14.89
CA LYS A 62 3.60 -3.83 15.68
C LYS A 62 3.37 -4.17 17.13
N GLU A 63 2.40 -3.52 17.75
CA GLU A 63 2.05 -3.67 19.15
C GLU A 63 0.57 -4.05 19.27
N PRO A 64 0.18 -4.94 20.21
CA PRO A 64 -1.21 -5.33 20.42
C PRO A 64 -2.11 -4.11 20.58
N PHE A 65 -3.26 -4.13 19.91
CA PHE A 65 -4.31 -3.09 19.96
C PHE A 65 -3.89 -1.69 19.50
N GLN A 66 -2.71 -1.52 18.93
CA GLN A 66 -2.24 -0.24 18.41
C GLN A 66 -2.21 -0.21 16.89
N SER A 67 -2.65 0.92 16.33
CA SER A 67 -2.50 1.21 14.90
C SER A 67 -1.19 1.92 14.64
N VAL A 68 -0.51 1.55 13.54
CA VAL A 68 0.75 2.21 13.14
C VAL A 68 0.47 3.65 12.66
N MET A 69 -0.62 3.86 11.94
CA MET A 69 -1.10 5.19 11.59
C MET A 69 -1.91 5.76 12.76
N SER A 70 -1.58 6.96 13.21
CA SER A 70 -2.33 7.63 14.27
C SER A 70 -3.73 8.01 13.78
N GLU A 71 -4.69 8.06 14.70
CA GLU A 71 -6.07 8.45 14.40
C GLU A 71 -6.14 9.90 13.87
N THR A 72 -5.28 10.78 14.36
CA THR A 72 -5.18 12.16 13.88
C THR A 72 -4.80 12.23 12.41
N VAL A 73 -3.76 11.49 12.01
CA VAL A 73 -3.34 11.42 10.61
C VAL A 73 -4.40 10.77 9.74
N ARG A 74 -5.06 9.72 10.23
CA ARG A 74 -6.13 9.05 9.51
C ARG A 74 -7.28 10.00 9.20
N ARG A 75 -7.72 10.77 10.21
CA ARG A 75 -8.79 11.77 10.06
C ARG A 75 -8.40 12.87 9.10
N ASP A 76 -7.21 13.45 9.26
CA ASP A 76 -6.73 14.53 8.39
C ASP A 76 -6.66 14.09 6.93
N LEU A 77 -6.16 12.87 6.65
CA LEU A 77 -6.17 12.31 5.30
C LEU A 77 -7.59 12.10 4.76
N THR A 78 -8.51 11.61 5.60
CA THR A 78 -9.90 11.42 5.21
C THR A 78 -10.59 12.75 4.91
N ASP A 79 -10.36 13.77 5.73
CA ASP A 79 -10.91 15.12 5.52
C ASP A 79 -10.37 15.75 4.24
N LYS A 80 -9.18 15.36 3.80
CA LYS A 80 -8.57 15.76 2.51
C LYS A 80 -9.04 14.89 1.33
N GLY A 81 -9.99 13.99 1.54
CA GLY A 81 -10.55 13.14 0.49
C GLY A 81 -9.77 11.87 0.19
N VAL A 82 -8.77 11.51 0.99
CA VAL A 82 -8.07 10.22 0.85
C VAL A 82 -8.88 9.11 1.49
N GLN A 83 -9.14 8.05 0.74
CA GLN A 83 -9.74 6.85 1.26
C GLN A 83 -8.69 6.01 1.99
N VAL A 84 -8.79 5.92 3.32
CA VAL A 84 -7.82 5.18 4.14
C VAL A 84 -8.34 3.79 4.47
N VAL A 85 -7.64 2.76 3.98
CA VAL A 85 -7.95 1.34 4.21
C VAL A 85 -6.95 0.75 5.20
N MET A 86 -7.44 0.30 6.35
CA MET A 86 -6.67 -0.46 7.34
C MET A 86 -7.06 -1.93 7.23
N ALA A 87 -6.18 -2.74 6.66
CA ALA A 87 -6.49 -4.14 6.42
C ALA A 87 -5.26 -5.04 6.62
N THR A 88 -5.53 -6.32 6.87
CA THR A 88 -4.51 -7.35 6.77
C THR A 88 -4.11 -7.49 5.31
N HIS A 89 -2.83 -7.33 5.04
CA HIS A 89 -2.33 -7.41 3.67
C HIS A 89 -2.41 -8.83 3.13
N ALA A 90 -2.83 -9.00 1.89
CA ALA A 90 -2.72 -10.26 1.18
C ALA A 90 -1.27 -10.79 1.20
N LEU A 91 -1.09 -12.10 1.22
CA LEU A 91 0.22 -12.77 1.32
C LEU A 91 1.03 -12.41 2.59
N SER A 92 0.37 -11.96 3.65
CA SER A 92 1.04 -11.59 4.91
C SER A 92 0.08 -11.58 6.11
N GLY A 93 -0.87 -12.49 6.13
CA GLY A 93 -1.89 -12.62 7.16
C GLY A 93 -1.56 -13.64 8.25
N VAL A 94 -2.58 -14.41 8.63
CA VAL A 94 -2.53 -15.44 9.67
C VAL A 94 -1.46 -16.49 9.39
N GLU A 95 -1.31 -16.90 8.13
CA GLU A 95 -0.33 -17.89 7.68
C GLU A 95 1.11 -17.51 8.02
N ARG A 96 1.46 -16.23 7.95
CA ARG A 96 2.78 -15.73 8.38
C ARG A 96 2.95 -15.83 9.89
N SER A 97 1.93 -15.55 10.65
CA SER A 97 1.94 -15.64 12.10
C SER A 97 2.08 -17.10 12.55
N VAL A 98 1.38 -18.00 11.88
CA VAL A 98 1.48 -19.46 12.13
C VAL A 98 2.89 -19.96 11.80
N ALA A 99 3.42 -19.64 10.61
CA ALA A 99 4.77 -20.02 10.20
C ALA A 99 5.85 -19.48 11.16
N LYS A 100 5.68 -18.23 11.65
CA LYS A 100 6.60 -17.64 12.62
C LYS A 100 6.55 -18.36 13.98
N LYS A 101 5.35 -18.80 14.42
CA LYS A 101 5.17 -19.43 15.74
C LYS A 101 5.55 -20.92 15.74
N GLN A 102 5.21 -21.63 14.67
CA GLN A 102 5.35 -23.10 14.60
C GLN A 102 6.52 -23.54 13.74
N GLY A 103 7.14 -22.64 12.99
CA GLY A 103 8.13 -22.94 11.97
C GLY A 103 7.52 -23.49 10.69
N GLY A 104 8.37 -23.74 9.71
CA GLY A 104 7.98 -24.30 8.41
C GLY A 104 7.70 -23.24 7.33
N VAL A 105 7.43 -23.74 6.13
CA VAL A 105 7.14 -22.94 4.95
C VAL A 105 5.69 -23.18 4.53
N CYS A 106 4.91 -22.13 4.43
CA CYS A 106 3.55 -22.24 3.89
C CYS A 106 3.48 -21.74 2.44
N PRO A 107 2.54 -22.23 1.62
CA PRO A 107 2.40 -21.86 0.21
C PRO A 107 2.32 -20.35 -0.03
N VAL A 108 1.64 -19.61 0.83
CA VAL A 108 1.48 -18.15 0.72
C VAL A 108 2.82 -17.41 0.86
N LEU A 109 3.73 -17.90 1.70
CA LEU A 109 5.07 -17.32 1.82
C LEU A 109 5.89 -17.55 0.56
N LEU A 110 5.79 -18.75 -0.05
CA LEU A 110 6.42 -19.03 -1.34
C LEU A 110 5.88 -18.11 -2.45
N MET A 111 4.56 -17.91 -2.51
CA MET A 111 3.94 -16.95 -3.44
C MET A 111 4.48 -15.53 -3.23
N ALA A 112 4.56 -15.08 -1.98
CA ALA A 112 5.09 -13.76 -1.64
C ALA A 112 6.57 -13.61 -2.06
N ASP A 113 7.37 -14.65 -1.88
CA ASP A 113 8.78 -14.65 -2.24
C ASP A 113 8.97 -14.75 -3.75
N THR A 114 8.11 -15.49 -4.46
CA THR A 114 8.10 -15.52 -5.93
C THR A 114 7.83 -14.13 -6.52
N VAL A 115 6.85 -13.41 -6.00
CA VAL A 115 6.56 -12.03 -6.48
C VAL A 115 7.73 -11.08 -6.24
N LYS A 116 8.57 -11.33 -5.23
CA LYS A 116 9.77 -10.50 -4.98
C LYS A 116 10.82 -10.53 -6.10
N ILE A 117 10.81 -11.54 -6.99
CA ILE A 117 11.73 -11.57 -8.15
C ILE A 117 11.56 -10.33 -9.04
N PHE A 118 10.36 -9.73 -9.03
CA PHE A 118 10.07 -8.47 -9.74
C PHE A 118 10.37 -7.22 -8.89
N GLY A 119 10.99 -7.40 -7.73
CA GLY A 119 11.29 -6.34 -6.78
C GLY A 119 10.32 -6.25 -5.60
N GLN A 120 10.78 -5.63 -4.51
CA GLN A 120 9.98 -5.47 -3.28
C GLN A 120 8.71 -4.65 -3.52
N GLY A 121 8.79 -3.64 -4.40
CA GLY A 121 7.64 -2.81 -4.78
C GLY A 121 6.52 -3.60 -5.44
N ALA A 122 6.84 -4.51 -6.34
CA ALA A 122 5.87 -5.40 -7.00
C ALA A 122 5.09 -6.24 -5.97
N LYS A 123 5.81 -6.84 -5.01
CA LYS A 123 5.16 -7.57 -3.91
C LYS A 123 4.21 -6.69 -3.08
N VAL A 124 4.63 -5.46 -2.78
CA VAL A 124 3.80 -4.51 -2.02
C VAL A 124 2.56 -4.12 -2.82
N ALA A 125 2.70 -3.85 -4.12
CA ALA A 125 1.57 -3.52 -5.00
C ALA A 125 0.50 -4.62 -4.98
N VAL A 126 0.88 -5.89 -5.19
CA VAL A 126 -0.06 -7.03 -5.10
C VAL A 126 -0.76 -7.09 -3.74
N ARG A 127 -0.02 -6.82 -2.66
CA ARG A 127 -0.56 -6.88 -1.29
C ARG A 127 -1.53 -5.77 -0.95
N VAL A 128 -1.44 -4.60 -1.55
CA VAL A 128 -2.33 -3.47 -1.27
C VAL A 128 -3.55 -3.44 -2.18
N VAL A 129 -3.43 -3.92 -3.42
CA VAL A 129 -4.57 -3.97 -4.35
C VAL A 129 -5.63 -4.98 -3.88
N ALA A 130 -5.24 -6.14 -3.38
CA ALA A 130 -6.19 -7.17 -2.96
C ALA A 130 -7.16 -6.71 -1.85
N PRO A 131 -6.74 -6.05 -0.74
CA PRO A 131 -7.68 -5.51 0.25
C PRO A 131 -8.63 -4.46 -0.34
N VAL A 132 -8.14 -3.60 -1.23
CA VAL A 132 -8.97 -2.56 -1.88
C VAL A 132 -10.04 -3.21 -2.75
N ALA A 133 -9.66 -4.18 -3.59
CA ALA A 133 -10.61 -4.88 -4.47
C ALA A 133 -11.72 -5.63 -3.70
N VAL A 134 -11.46 -6.07 -2.47
CA VAL A 134 -12.46 -6.73 -1.61
C VAL A 134 -13.34 -5.71 -0.90
N THR A 135 -12.76 -4.61 -0.42
CA THR A 135 -13.48 -3.57 0.33
C THR A 135 -14.33 -2.69 -0.58
N PHE A 136 -13.82 -2.41 -1.75
CA PHE A 136 -14.46 -1.58 -2.79
C PHE A 136 -14.41 -2.36 -4.11
N PRO A 137 -15.46 -3.13 -4.44
CA PRO A 137 -15.46 -3.90 -5.67
C PRO A 137 -15.24 -2.97 -6.86
N LEU A 138 -14.18 -3.24 -7.59
CA LEU A 138 -13.84 -2.52 -8.80
C LEU A 138 -15.00 -2.69 -9.79
N GLN A 139 -15.63 -1.60 -10.18
CA GLN A 139 -16.57 -1.60 -11.28
C GLN A 139 -15.75 -1.62 -12.58
N PHE A 140 -15.77 -2.77 -13.24
CA PHE A 140 -15.21 -2.92 -14.58
C PHE A 140 -16.23 -2.49 -15.63
#